data_506c94c90b6eb0c186ab93d7caf472ce
#
_entry.id   506c94c90b6eb0c186ab93d7caf472ce
#
_cell.length_a   1.000
_cell.length_b   1.000
_cell.length_c   1.000
_cell.angle_alpha   90.00
_cell.angle_beta   90.00
_cell.angle_gamma   90.00
#
_symmetry.space_group_name_H-M   'P 1'
#
loop_
_entity.id
_entity.type
_entity.pdbx_description
1 polymer ?
#
loop_
_entity_poly.entity_id
_entity_poly.type
_entity_poly.pdbx_seq_one_letter_code
_entity_poly.pdbx_strand_id
1 'polypeptide(L)'
;MKPYTLQEIEERGLFSSLLNGKPVQNAWAEINNILVNAEKAQELTAEQVKSAMKKWGAKMDETTLEQRSGIYRKLADVIYSEAQSEDDELFAQGKHLAEVLELPPHLVQLADKGAKMGAYYTRCANLLLGEEKLDIHALNKVFSYDYEDGFAIRRQAFDDHFNKIFDGISETRRFSVEVEDGLIADCKTLDIPYEFKPHIESALEKYRSIWNAENHEVTALELNLPLEKDEACYAYANSGFCERKVVEREDNYFELTRKFSIDETVSFKGEHIEHPTIKEETTVLNELGYFFVTNQRIIFLGETIHKAVALKDIEGATFDGMSYITYHTKKDGDLLFKYSDDSAEVMYIIFNRVKKGEYKK
;
A
#
# COMPACT_ATOMS: atom_id res chain seq x y z
N MET A 1 11.74 -29.65 -1.96
CA MET A 1 11.70 -29.64 -0.45
C MET A 1 10.76 -30.71 0.04
N LYS A 2 11.10 -31.49 1.08
CA LYS A 2 10.18 -32.52 1.60
C LYS A 2 9.12 -31.84 2.48
N PRO A 3 7.82 -31.93 2.19
CA PRO A 3 6.79 -31.22 2.93
C PRO A 3 6.43 -31.89 4.27
N TYR A 4 6.98 -33.07 4.51
CA TYR A 4 6.67 -33.90 5.67
C TYR A 4 7.76 -33.82 6.73
N THR A 5 7.36 -33.72 7.98
CA THR A 5 8.22 -33.79 9.18
C THR A 5 7.87 -35.02 9.99
N LEU A 6 8.86 -35.61 10.68
CA LEU A 6 8.63 -36.76 11.54
C LEU A 6 7.57 -36.43 12.60
N GLN A 7 6.61 -37.34 12.74
CA GLN A 7 5.58 -37.30 13.76
C GLN A 7 5.83 -38.37 14.82
N GLU A 8 5.62 -38.01 16.07
CA GLU A 8 5.72 -38.96 17.16
C GLU A 8 4.58 -39.99 17.11
N ILE A 9 4.92 -41.24 17.36
CA ILE A 9 3.97 -42.35 17.48
C ILE A 9 3.72 -42.51 18.98
N GLU A 10 2.47 -42.31 19.40
CA GLU A 10 2.08 -42.44 20.80
C GLU A 10 2.19 -43.91 21.26
N GLU A 11 3.13 -44.20 22.15
CA GLU A 11 3.24 -45.53 22.78
C GLU A 11 2.33 -45.62 24.02
N ARG A 12 1.28 -46.43 23.90
CA ARG A 12 0.44 -46.75 25.06
C ARG A 12 0.87 -48.08 25.68
N GLY A 13 1.04 -48.05 27.00
CA GLY A 13 1.30 -49.28 27.75
C GLY A 13 0.16 -50.32 27.56
N LEU A 14 0.46 -51.59 27.71
CA LEU A 14 -0.46 -52.72 27.48
C LEU A 14 -1.83 -52.55 28.17
N PHE A 15 -1.87 -52.05 29.41
CA PHE A 15 -3.11 -51.79 30.14
C PHE A 15 -3.93 -50.61 29.58
N SER A 16 -3.29 -49.56 29.13
CA SER A 16 -3.93 -48.40 28.55
C SER A 16 -4.54 -48.74 27.18
N SER A 17 -3.89 -49.58 26.39
CA SER A 17 -4.40 -50.00 25.08
C SER A 17 -5.58 -50.96 25.18
N LEU A 18 -5.67 -51.75 26.26
CA LEU A 18 -6.81 -52.64 26.56
C LEU A 18 -8.07 -51.83 26.93
N LEU A 19 -7.90 -50.74 27.65
CA LEU A 19 -9.03 -49.91 28.15
C LEU A 19 -9.51 -48.86 27.14
N ASN A 20 -8.59 -48.24 26.39
CA ASN A 20 -8.87 -47.10 25.51
C ASN A 20 -8.69 -47.39 24.03
N GLY A 21 -8.44 -48.63 23.64
CA GLY A 21 -8.14 -49.02 22.27
C GLY A 21 -6.77 -48.49 21.74
N LYS A 22 -6.48 -48.76 20.51
CA LYS A 22 -5.26 -48.30 19.85
C LYS A 22 -5.43 -46.83 19.45
N PRO A 23 -4.37 -45.98 19.56
CA PRO A 23 -4.45 -44.60 19.10
C PRO A 23 -4.50 -44.55 17.57
N VAL A 24 -5.69 -44.34 16.99
CA VAL A 24 -5.96 -44.32 15.55
C VAL A 24 -5.13 -43.26 14.82
N GLN A 25 -4.82 -42.15 15.48
CA GLN A 25 -3.96 -41.10 14.96
C GLN A 25 -2.55 -41.58 14.58
N ASN A 26 -2.07 -42.66 15.22
CA ASN A 26 -0.77 -43.23 14.90
C ASN A 26 -0.71 -43.83 13.50
N ALA A 27 -1.84 -44.21 12.89
CA ALA A 27 -1.87 -44.66 11.50
C ALA A 27 -1.40 -43.55 10.56
N TRP A 28 -1.86 -42.34 10.78
CA TRP A 28 -1.53 -41.16 9.99
C TRP A 28 -0.10 -40.68 10.23
N ALA A 29 0.34 -40.75 11.50
CA ALA A 29 1.73 -40.47 11.85
C ALA A 29 2.70 -41.47 11.15
N GLU A 30 2.36 -42.76 11.12
CA GLU A 30 3.16 -43.80 10.44
C GLU A 30 3.18 -43.54 8.94
N ILE A 31 2.04 -43.25 8.29
CA ILE A 31 1.95 -42.93 6.85
C ILE A 31 2.78 -41.67 6.54
N ASN A 32 2.63 -40.61 7.36
CA ASN A 32 3.44 -39.41 7.19
C ASN A 32 4.94 -39.69 7.34
N ASN A 33 5.33 -40.55 8.30
CA ASN A 33 6.73 -40.91 8.51
C ASN A 33 7.32 -41.74 7.39
N ILE A 34 6.51 -42.56 6.69
CA ILE A 34 6.92 -43.22 5.46
C ILE A 34 7.25 -42.17 4.41
N LEU A 35 6.39 -41.15 4.22
CA LEU A 35 6.62 -40.06 3.26
C LEU A 35 7.83 -39.20 3.62
N VAL A 36 8.14 -39.02 4.92
CA VAL A 36 9.37 -38.33 5.35
C VAL A 36 10.62 -39.04 4.83
N ASN A 37 10.63 -40.37 4.82
CA ASN A 37 11.78 -41.17 4.41
C ASN A 37 11.80 -41.47 2.91
N ALA A 38 10.69 -41.31 2.20
CA ALA A 38 10.57 -41.48 0.78
C ALA A 38 11.30 -40.37 0.00
N GLU A 39 11.86 -40.66 -1.15
CA GLU A 39 12.38 -39.64 -2.07
C GLU A 39 11.23 -39.00 -2.84
N LYS A 40 10.24 -39.78 -3.24
CA LYS A 40 9.05 -39.37 -3.99
C LYS A 40 7.80 -39.97 -3.37
N ALA A 41 6.69 -39.25 -3.49
CA ALA A 41 5.41 -39.70 -2.95
C ALA A 41 4.93 -41.04 -3.53
N GLN A 42 5.39 -41.40 -4.74
CA GLN A 42 5.08 -42.69 -5.37
C GLN A 42 5.64 -43.89 -4.62
N GLU A 43 6.58 -43.73 -3.72
CA GLU A 43 7.11 -44.81 -2.90
C GLU A 43 6.14 -45.28 -1.81
N LEU A 44 5.16 -44.41 -1.44
CA LEU A 44 4.07 -44.84 -0.56
C LEU A 44 3.08 -45.71 -1.34
N THR A 45 2.98 -46.97 -0.96
CA THR A 45 2.08 -47.95 -1.61
C THR A 45 0.75 -48.09 -0.87
N ALA A 46 -0.29 -48.49 -1.60
CA ALA A 46 -1.58 -48.80 -0.98
C ALA A 46 -1.50 -49.92 0.08
N GLU A 47 -0.54 -50.87 -0.08
CA GLU A 47 -0.30 -51.93 0.89
C GLU A 47 0.29 -51.38 2.21
N GLN A 48 1.22 -50.45 2.14
CA GLN A 48 1.78 -49.77 3.32
C GLN A 48 0.69 -49.00 4.08
N VAL A 49 -0.16 -48.25 3.36
CA VAL A 49 -1.30 -47.55 3.95
C VAL A 49 -2.24 -48.54 4.65
N LYS A 50 -2.66 -49.61 3.96
CA LYS A 50 -3.54 -50.63 4.55
C LYS A 50 -2.89 -51.32 5.74
N SER A 51 -1.60 -51.55 5.74
CA SER A 51 -0.85 -52.13 6.84
C SER A 51 -0.85 -51.21 8.08
N ALA A 52 -0.56 -49.93 7.89
CA ALA A 52 -0.60 -48.94 8.96
C ALA A 52 -2.01 -48.83 9.54
N MET A 53 -3.03 -48.75 8.68
CA MET A 53 -4.42 -48.70 9.10
C MET A 53 -4.83 -49.89 9.96
N LYS A 54 -4.51 -51.10 9.47
CA LYS A 54 -4.78 -52.37 10.19
C LYS A 54 -4.06 -52.43 11.54
N LYS A 55 -2.78 -52.05 11.55
CA LYS A 55 -1.96 -52.05 12.77
C LYS A 55 -2.57 -51.18 13.87
N TRP A 56 -3.10 -50.02 13.53
CA TRP A 56 -3.62 -49.03 14.48
C TRP A 56 -5.15 -49.00 14.61
N GLY A 57 -5.84 -49.89 13.87
CA GLY A 57 -7.30 -49.99 13.93
C GLY A 57 -8.05 -48.79 13.31
N ALA A 58 -7.35 -48.07 12.40
CA ALA A 58 -7.96 -46.98 11.67
C ALA A 58 -8.79 -47.52 10.49
N LYS A 59 -9.72 -46.69 9.98
CA LYS A 59 -10.56 -47.02 8.82
C LYS A 59 -10.39 -45.98 7.72
N MET A 60 -10.55 -46.39 6.47
CA MET A 60 -10.58 -45.53 5.29
C MET A 60 -12.04 -45.10 5.05
N ASP A 61 -12.60 -44.27 5.92
CA ASP A 61 -13.97 -43.79 5.84
C ASP A 61 -14.04 -42.28 6.03
N GLU A 62 -15.25 -41.74 6.14
CA GLU A 62 -15.48 -40.29 6.28
C GLU A 62 -14.84 -39.71 7.54
N THR A 63 -14.72 -40.49 8.60
CA THR A 63 -14.14 -40.03 9.89
C THR A 63 -12.67 -39.69 9.82
N THR A 64 -11.97 -40.15 8.77
CA THR A 64 -10.53 -39.99 8.54
C THR A 64 -10.20 -39.09 7.33
N LEU A 65 -11.21 -38.49 6.71
CA LEU A 65 -11.03 -37.65 5.54
C LEU A 65 -10.14 -36.41 5.81
N GLU A 66 -10.27 -35.81 6.99
CA GLU A 66 -9.48 -34.64 7.36
C GLU A 66 -7.99 -34.95 7.45
N GLN A 67 -7.62 -36.07 8.08
CA GLN A 67 -6.23 -36.49 8.22
C GLN A 67 -5.62 -36.84 6.85
N ARG A 68 -6.34 -37.57 6.01
CA ARG A 68 -5.91 -37.91 4.64
C ARG A 68 -5.72 -36.67 3.80
N SER A 69 -6.70 -35.77 3.82
CA SER A 69 -6.60 -34.47 3.14
C SER A 69 -5.43 -33.64 3.67
N GLY A 70 -5.19 -33.65 4.99
CA GLY A 70 -4.06 -32.95 5.60
C GLY A 70 -2.69 -33.42 5.10
N ILE A 71 -2.54 -34.74 4.88
CA ILE A 71 -1.31 -35.30 4.27
C ILE A 71 -1.18 -34.84 2.82
N TYR A 72 -2.26 -34.89 2.05
CA TYR A 72 -2.24 -34.46 0.64
C TYR A 72 -1.95 -32.96 0.47
N ARG A 73 -2.57 -32.08 1.29
CA ARG A 73 -2.38 -30.61 1.26
C ARG A 73 -0.91 -30.23 1.32
N LYS A 74 -0.13 -30.88 2.18
CA LYS A 74 1.31 -30.61 2.29
C LYS A 74 2.06 -30.85 0.98
N LEU A 75 1.69 -31.86 0.21
CA LEU A 75 2.28 -32.11 -1.09
C LEU A 75 1.74 -31.13 -2.14
N ALA A 76 0.45 -30.79 -2.10
CA ALA A 76 -0.14 -29.82 -3.00
C ALA A 76 0.57 -28.44 -2.88
N ASP A 77 0.87 -28.00 -1.66
CA ASP A 77 1.62 -26.76 -1.43
C ASP A 77 3.01 -26.80 -2.11
N VAL A 78 3.71 -27.94 -2.05
CA VAL A 78 5.00 -28.11 -2.72
C VAL A 78 4.84 -28.17 -4.25
N ILE A 79 3.84 -28.91 -4.75
CA ILE A 79 3.57 -29.01 -6.19
C ILE A 79 3.46 -27.59 -6.79
N TYR A 80 2.58 -26.76 -6.26
CA TYR A 80 2.34 -25.44 -6.83
C TYR A 80 3.43 -24.41 -6.54
N SER A 81 4.19 -24.58 -5.45
CA SER A 81 5.34 -23.71 -5.19
C SER A 81 6.58 -24.02 -6.04
N GLU A 82 6.80 -25.28 -6.44
CA GLU A 82 8.05 -25.71 -7.06
C GLU A 82 7.91 -26.15 -8.53
N ALA A 83 6.71 -26.54 -9.01
CA ALA A 83 6.52 -27.00 -10.39
C ALA A 83 6.99 -25.97 -11.42
N GLN A 84 7.73 -26.45 -12.44
CA GLN A 84 8.32 -25.61 -13.49
C GLN A 84 7.56 -25.69 -14.82
N SER A 85 6.67 -26.67 -14.97
CA SER A 85 5.82 -26.85 -16.14
C SER A 85 4.53 -27.59 -15.78
N GLU A 86 3.55 -27.55 -16.67
CA GLU A 86 2.29 -28.30 -16.51
C GLU A 86 2.48 -29.85 -16.52
N ASP A 87 3.58 -30.32 -17.08
CA ASP A 87 3.95 -31.75 -17.14
C ASP A 87 4.97 -32.13 -16.05
N ASP A 88 5.17 -31.30 -15.03
CA ASP A 88 6.14 -31.57 -13.97
C ASP A 88 5.79 -32.87 -13.22
N GLU A 89 6.80 -33.66 -12.90
CA GLU A 89 6.65 -34.92 -12.17
C GLU A 89 5.94 -34.78 -10.84
N LEU A 90 5.99 -33.59 -10.24
CA LEU A 90 5.29 -33.26 -8.98
C LEU A 90 3.77 -33.47 -9.09
N PHE A 91 3.16 -33.15 -10.24
CA PHE A 91 1.72 -33.40 -10.44
C PHE A 91 1.41 -34.91 -10.46
N ALA A 92 2.29 -35.73 -11.05
CA ALA A 92 2.14 -37.19 -11.02
C ALA A 92 2.24 -37.73 -9.58
N GLN A 93 3.11 -37.14 -8.74
CA GLN A 93 3.19 -37.50 -7.32
C GLN A 93 1.90 -37.15 -6.57
N GLY A 94 1.32 -35.98 -6.83
CA GLY A 94 0.05 -35.58 -6.23
C GLY A 94 -1.09 -36.54 -6.60
N LYS A 95 -1.22 -36.84 -7.88
CA LYS A 95 -2.23 -37.80 -8.37
C LYS A 95 -2.09 -39.18 -7.70
N HIS A 96 -0.88 -39.72 -7.66
CA HIS A 96 -0.61 -40.98 -6.98
C HIS A 96 -0.98 -40.96 -5.49
N LEU A 97 -0.58 -39.91 -4.77
CA LEU A 97 -0.88 -39.76 -3.35
C LEU A 97 -2.38 -39.68 -3.11
N ALA A 98 -3.11 -38.92 -3.92
CA ALA A 98 -4.56 -38.86 -3.81
C ALA A 98 -5.25 -40.21 -4.02
N GLU A 99 -4.77 -41.02 -4.98
CA GLU A 99 -5.27 -42.38 -5.24
C GLU A 99 -4.97 -43.32 -4.07
N VAL A 100 -3.74 -43.33 -3.55
CA VAL A 100 -3.32 -44.22 -2.44
C VAL A 100 -4.03 -43.86 -1.13
N LEU A 101 -4.31 -42.59 -0.91
CA LEU A 101 -5.08 -42.08 0.25
C LEU A 101 -6.60 -42.21 0.02
N GLU A 102 -7.07 -42.74 -1.10
CA GLU A 102 -8.50 -42.83 -1.46
C GLU A 102 -9.26 -41.54 -1.22
N LEU A 103 -8.69 -40.39 -1.67
CA LEU A 103 -9.32 -39.07 -1.49
C LEU A 103 -10.43 -38.86 -2.52
N PRO A 104 -11.62 -38.39 -2.07
CA PRO A 104 -12.66 -37.96 -2.98
C PRO A 104 -12.19 -36.81 -3.87
N PRO A 105 -12.53 -36.80 -5.20
CA PRO A 105 -12.07 -35.76 -6.13
C PRO A 105 -12.34 -34.34 -5.69
N HIS A 106 -13.47 -34.08 -5.04
CA HIS A 106 -13.81 -32.74 -4.56
C HIS A 106 -12.89 -32.24 -3.45
N LEU A 107 -12.33 -33.13 -2.61
CA LEU A 107 -11.36 -32.75 -1.57
C LEU A 107 -9.96 -32.50 -2.17
N VAL A 108 -9.58 -33.25 -3.19
CA VAL A 108 -8.37 -33.00 -3.96
C VAL A 108 -8.46 -31.61 -4.60
N GLN A 109 -9.56 -31.32 -5.32
CA GLN A 109 -9.80 -30.03 -5.94
C GLN A 109 -9.80 -28.85 -4.93
N LEU A 110 -10.37 -29.07 -3.74
CA LEU A 110 -10.37 -28.05 -2.70
C LEU A 110 -8.97 -27.77 -2.15
N ALA A 111 -8.17 -28.84 -1.94
CA ALA A 111 -6.78 -28.71 -1.49
C ALA A 111 -5.93 -28.02 -2.56
N ASP A 112 -6.07 -28.44 -3.81
CA ASP A 112 -5.36 -27.83 -4.94
C ASP A 112 -5.71 -26.36 -5.11
N LYS A 113 -6.99 -26.00 -5.01
CA LYS A 113 -7.42 -24.60 -5.10
C LYS A 113 -6.76 -23.71 -4.05
N GLY A 114 -6.69 -24.19 -2.80
CA GLY A 114 -6.03 -23.45 -1.74
C GLY A 114 -4.52 -23.27 -1.98
N ALA A 115 -3.84 -24.36 -2.34
CA ALA A 115 -2.41 -24.35 -2.66
C ALA A 115 -2.09 -23.46 -3.87
N LYS A 116 -2.90 -23.55 -4.95
CA LYS A 116 -2.76 -22.71 -6.14
C LYS A 116 -2.77 -21.21 -5.81
N MET A 117 -3.79 -20.75 -5.09
CA MET A 117 -3.95 -19.31 -4.82
C MET A 117 -2.74 -18.74 -4.08
N GLY A 118 -2.29 -19.39 -3.01
CA GLY A 118 -1.15 -18.92 -2.21
C GLY A 118 0.17 -18.96 -2.98
N ALA A 119 0.42 -20.09 -3.68
CA ALA A 119 1.64 -20.25 -4.45
C ALA A 119 1.71 -19.30 -5.65
N TYR A 120 0.61 -19.11 -6.39
CA TYR A 120 0.56 -18.20 -7.52
C TYR A 120 0.82 -16.75 -7.08
N TYR A 121 0.20 -16.31 -5.98
CA TYR A 121 0.49 -14.99 -5.39
C TYR A 121 1.98 -14.85 -5.06
N THR A 122 2.56 -15.83 -4.36
CA THR A 122 3.98 -15.79 -3.98
C THR A 122 4.89 -15.73 -5.19
N ARG A 123 4.60 -16.52 -6.23
CA ARG A 123 5.39 -16.53 -7.46
C ARG A 123 5.23 -15.25 -8.27
N CYS A 124 4.05 -14.64 -8.31
CA CYS A 124 3.85 -13.30 -8.87
C CYS A 124 4.64 -12.23 -8.10
N ALA A 125 4.67 -12.29 -6.77
CA ALA A 125 5.49 -11.40 -5.96
C ALA A 125 7.00 -11.59 -6.23
N ASN A 126 7.46 -12.85 -6.39
CA ASN A 126 8.85 -13.16 -6.75
C ASN A 126 9.22 -12.69 -8.16
N LEU A 127 8.28 -12.63 -9.10
CA LEU A 127 8.48 -12.01 -10.42
C LEU A 127 8.87 -10.53 -10.29
N LEU A 128 8.15 -9.78 -9.46
CA LEU A 128 8.43 -8.37 -9.21
C LEU A 128 9.78 -8.14 -8.52
N LEU A 129 10.26 -9.14 -7.77
CA LEU A 129 11.57 -9.09 -7.12
C LEU A 129 12.70 -9.63 -8.02
N GLY A 130 12.39 -10.18 -9.20
CA GLY A 130 13.35 -10.83 -10.08
C GLY A 130 13.86 -12.18 -9.56
N GLU A 131 13.14 -12.82 -8.64
CA GLU A 131 13.49 -14.09 -8.00
C GLU A 131 12.81 -15.30 -8.65
N GLU A 132 11.74 -15.07 -9.44
CA GLU A 132 11.05 -16.14 -10.20
C GLU A 132 11.76 -16.38 -11.55
N LYS A 133 11.85 -17.65 -11.94
CA LYS A 133 12.50 -18.08 -13.19
C LYS A 133 11.54 -18.13 -14.38
N LEU A 134 10.27 -18.38 -14.12
CA LEU A 134 9.24 -18.46 -15.14
C LEU A 134 8.64 -17.06 -15.36
N ASP A 135 8.32 -16.74 -16.61
CA ASP A 135 7.50 -15.57 -16.90
C ASP A 135 6.02 -15.82 -16.54
N ILE A 136 5.21 -14.77 -16.59
CA ILE A 136 3.79 -14.85 -16.20
C ILE A 136 3.00 -15.81 -17.09
N HIS A 137 3.35 -15.96 -18.37
CA HIS A 137 2.64 -16.86 -19.29
C HIS A 137 2.97 -18.33 -18.98
N ALA A 138 4.22 -18.61 -18.62
CA ALA A 138 4.62 -19.95 -18.17
C ALA A 138 3.98 -20.28 -16.81
N LEU A 139 3.93 -19.33 -15.89
CA LEU A 139 3.21 -19.50 -14.62
C LEU A 139 1.73 -19.81 -14.84
N ASN A 140 1.05 -19.06 -15.70
CA ASN A 140 -0.36 -19.30 -16.01
C ASN A 140 -0.59 -20.74 -16.50
N LYS A 141 0.33 -21.31 -17.30
CA LYS A 141 0.24 -22.73 -17.74
C LYS A 141 0.42 -23.69 -16.57
N VAL A 142 1.46 -23.51 -15.75
CA VAL A 142 1.70 -24.36 -14.56
C VAL A 142 0.48 -24.40 -13.65
N PHE A 143 -0.16 -23.26 -13.46
CA PHE A 143 -1.33 -23.14 -12.60
C PHE A 143 -2.65 -23.44 -13.30
N SER A 144 -2.64 -23.67 -14.61
CA SER A 144 -3.84 -23.82 -15.43
C SER A 144 -4.83 -22.67 -15.20
N TYR A 145 -4.30 -21.45 -15.17
CA TYR A 145 -5.08 -20.20 -15.09
C TYR A 145 -5.15 -19.55 -16.47
N ASP A 146 -6.33 -19.09 -16.84
CA ASP A 146 -6.46 -18.12 -17.91
C ASP A 146 -6.16 -16.68 -17.41
N TYR A 147 -6.30 -15.71 -18.30
CA TYR A 147 -6.02 -14.32 -17.96
C TYR A 147 -6.92 -13.81 -16.81
N GLU A 148 -8.21 -14.16 -16.85
CA GLU A 148 -9.21 -13.66 -15.90
C GLU A 148 -9.06 -14.35 -14.52
N ASP A 149 -8.85 -15.67 -14.50
CA ASP A 149 -8.67 -16.43 -13.26
C ASP A 149 -7.50 -15.94 -12.41
N GLY A 150 -6.37 -15.62 -13.07
CA GLY A 150 -5.17 -15.14 -12.40
C GLY A 150 -5.15 -13.63 -12.11
N PHE A 151 -6.01 -12.85 -12.79
CA PHE A 151 -5.94 -11.38 -12.78
C PHE A 151 -6.01 -10.76 -11.38
N ALA A 152 -6.99 -11.17 -10.59
CA ALA A 152 -7.19 -10.62 -9.23
C ALA A 152 -5.97 -10.88 -8.33
N ILE A 153 -5.34 -12.05 -8.48
CA ILE A 153 -4.16 -12.43 -7.67
C ILE A 153 -2.93 -11.65 -8.12
N ARG A 154 -2.72 -11.49 -9.44
CA ARG A 154 -1.64 -10.66 -10.00
C ARG A 154 -1.78 -9.21 -9.57
N ARG A 155 -3.00 -8.69 -9.62
CA ARG A 155 -3.30 -7.33 -9.16
C ARG A 155 -3.02 -7.16 -7.67
N GLN A 156 -3.39 -8.12 -6.84
CA GLN A 156 -3.09 -8.10 -5.41
C GLN A 156 -1.58 -8.09 -5.15
N ALA A 157 -0.82 -8.93 -5.86
CA ALA A 157 0.64 -8.97 -5.72
C ALA A 157 1.29 -7.63 -6.11
N PHE A 158 0.79 -7.00 -7.19
CA PHE A 158 1.22 -5.66 -7.59
C PHE A 158 0.84 -4.60 -6.54
N ASP A 159 -0.39 -4.60 -6.06
CA ASP A 159 -0.86 -3.61 -5.08
C ASP A 159 -0.05 -3.67 -3.78
N ASP A 160 0.31 -4.87 -3.31
CA ASP A 160 1.15 -5.05 -2.12
C ASP A 160 2.60 -4.61 -2.34
N HIS A 161 3.14 -4.80 -3.55
CA HIS A 161 4.44 -4.29 -3.96
C HIS A 161 4.43 -2.77 -4.09
N PHE A 162 3.44 -2.23 -4.79
CA PHE A 162 3.22 -0.80 -4.98
C PHE A 162 3.09 -0.04 -3.66
N ASN A 163 2.34 -0.57 -2.69
CA ASN A 163 2.15 0.09 -1.39
C ASN A 163 3.49 0.37 -0.69
N LYS A 164 4.46 -0.54 -0.78
CA LYS A 164 5.80 -0.35 -0.21
C LYS A 164 6.57 0.77 -0.91
N ILE A 165 6.42 0.89 -2.23
CA ILE A 165 7.03 1.97 -3.03
C ILE A 165 6.33 3.28 -2.73
N PHE A 166 5.00 3.27 -2.63
CA PHE A 166 4.19 4.45 -2.39
C PHE A 166 4.43 5.08 -1.02
N ASP A 167 4.76 4.29 0.00
CA ASP A 167 5.17 4.80 1.31
C ASP A 167 6.40 5.72 1.15
N GLY A 168 7.43 5.29 0.42
CA GLY A 168 8.62 6.11 0.14
C GLY A 168 8.33 7.34 -0.73
N ILE A 169 7.43 7.21 -1.73
CA ILE A 169 6.96 8.35 -2.53
C ILE A 169 6.24 9.37 -1.63
N SER A 170 5.39 8.90 -0.72
CA SER A 170 4.61 9.75 0.17
C SER A 170 5.47 10.49 1.18
N GLU A 171 6.51 9.84 1.72
CA GLU A 171 7.48 10.45 2.65
C GLU A 171 8.27 11.56 1.97
N THR A 172 8.76 11.32 0.75
CA THR A 172 9.55 12.30 -0.01
C THR A 172 8.68 13.32 -0.74
N ARG A 173 7.42 12.98 -1.00
CA ARG A 173 6.49 13.72 -1.87
C ARG A 173 7.06 13.92 -3.29
N ARG A 174 7.82 12.94 -3.79
CA ARG A 174 8.47 12.96 -5.09
C ARG A 174 8.17 11.68 -5.85
N PHE A 175 7.62 11.84 -7.05
CA PHE A 175 7.36 10.73 -7.96
C PHE A 175 8.16 10.95 -9.24
N SER A 176 9.32 10.31 -9.31
CA SER A 176 10.25 10.45 -10.43
C SER A 176 9.86 9.61 -11.63
N VAL A 177 10.40 9.97 -12.79
CA VAL A 177 10.19 9.21 -14.04
C VAL A 177 10.74 7.79 -13.90
N GLU A 178 11.86 7.60 -13.23
CA GLU A 178 12.49 6.28 -13.03
C GLU A 178 11.61 5.36 -12.18
N VAL A 179 10.96 5.90 -11.15
CA VAL A 179 10.02 5.12 -10.31
C VAL A 179 8.77 4.78 -11.12
N GLU A 180 8.26 5.71 -11.93
CA GLU A 180 7.10 5.47 -12.80
C GLU A 180 7.39 4.40 -13.85
N ASP A 181 8.54 4.49 -14.52
CA ASP A 181 8.99 3.49 -15.51
C ASP A 181 9.13 2.11 -14.87
N GLY A 182 9.62 2.04 -13.63
CA GLY A 182 9.67 0.81 -12.84
C GLY A 182 8.29 0.20 -12.62
N LEU A 183 7.33 0.98 -12.17
CA LEU A 183 5.94 0.52 -11.95
C LEU A 183 5.25 0.08 -13.24
N ILE A 184 5.53 0.76 -14.37
CA ILE A 184 5.03 0.36 -15.69
C ILE A 184 5.65 -0.99 -16.10
N ALA A 185 6.94 -1.21 -15.84
CA ALA A 185 7.60 -2.47 -16.11
C ALA A 185 7.04 -3.61 -15.25
N ASP A 186 6.75 -3.35 -13.98
CA ASP A 186 6.12 -4.30 -13.06
C ASP A 186 4.73 -4.73 -13.54
N CYS A 187 3.91 -3.77 -13.98
CA CYS A 187 2.60 -4.06 -14.57
C CYS A 187 2.73 -4.94 -15.83
N LYS A 188 3.70 -4.66 -16.69
CA LYS A 188 3.98 -5.49 -17.88
C LYS A 188 4.45 -6.90 -17.49
N THR A 189 5.29 -7.00 -16.47
CA THR A 189 5.80 -8.29 -15.96
C THR A 189 4.67 -9.18 -15.46
N LEU A 190 3.64 -8.61 -14.85
CA LEU A 190 2.48 -9.34 -14.37
C LEU A 190 1.31 -9.41 -15.38
N ASP A 191 1.46 -8.82 -16.56
CA ASP A 191 0.41 -8.73 -17.58
C ASP A 191 -0.90 -8.15 -17.01
N ILE A 192 -0.80 -6.95 -16.41
CA ILE A 192 -1.90 -6.17 -15.85
C ILE A 192 -1.85 -4.72 -16.35
N PRO A 193 -2.98 -4.01 -16.42
CA PRO A 193 -2.98 -2.60 -16.78
C PRO A 193 -2.34 -1.72 -15.71
N TYR A 194 -1.66 -0.65 -16.17
CA TYR A 194 -1.11 0.40 -15.31
C TYR A 194 -2.23 1.39 -14.95
N GLU A 195 -2.93 1.12 -13.88
CA GLU A 195 -4.08 1.89 -13.41
C GLU A 195 -4.08 1.96 -11.89
N PHE A 196 -4.51 3.09 -11.34
CA PHE A 196 -4.63 3.30 -9.91
C PHE A 196 -6.04 3.78 -9.53
N LYS A 197 -6.38 3.66 -8.26
CA LYS A 197 -7.59 4.28 -7.73
C LYS A 197 -7.49 5.81 -7.86
N PRO A 198 -8.57 6.56 -8.12
CA PRO A 198 -8.53 7.99 -8.41
C PRO A 198 -7.79 8.83 -7.37
N HIS A 199 -7.89 8.52 -6.08
CA HIS A 199 -7.18 9.24 -5.02
C HIS A 199 -5.67 8.98 -5.01
N ILE A 200 -5.22 7.78 -5.42
CA ILE A 200 -3.81 7.45 -5.59
C ILE A 200 -3.25 8.18 -6.81
N GLU A 201 -3.98 8.12 -7.93
CA GLU A 201 -3.60 8.79 -9.17
C GLU A 201 -3.41 10.31 -8.97
N SER A 202 -4.37 10.95 -8.29
CA SER A 202 -4.27 12.36 -7.92
C SER A 202 -3.04 12.66 -7.04
N ALA A 203 -2.72 11.80 -6.09
CA ALA A 203 -1.52 11.95 -5.26
C ALA A 203 -0.22 11.79 -6.10
N LEU A 204 -0.18 10.81 -6.99
CA LEU A 204 0.97 10.60 -7.89
C LEU A 204 1.17 11.78 -8.85
N GLU A 205 0.10 12.33 -9.43
CA GLU A 205 0.16 13.54 -10.27
C GLU A 205 0.73 14.74 -9.53
N LYS A 206 0.29 14.94 -8.28
CA LYS A 206 0.83 15.99 -7.41
C LYS A 206 2.33 15.79 -7.16
N TYR A 207 2.75 14.61 -6.77
CA TYR A 207 4.16 14.33 -6.47
C TYR A 207 5.04 14.36 -7.72
N ARG A 208 4.50 13.98 -8.88
CA ARG A 208 5.15 14.15 -10.20
C ARG A 208 5.35 15.63 -10.54
N SER A 209 4.34 16.46 -10.29
CA SER A 209 4.43 17.90 -10.55
C SER A 209 5.51 18.57 -9.70
N ILE A 210 5.65 18.16 -8.43
CA ILE A 210 6.69 18.63 -7.52
C ILE A 210 8.07 18.20 -8.02
N TRP A 211 8.23 16.91 -8.36
CA TRP A 211 9.48 16.38 -8.88
C TRP A 211 9.90 17.07 -10.18
N ASN A 212 8.94 17.30 -11.10
CA ASN A 212 9.18 18.03 -12.36
C ASN A 212 9.63 19.46 -12.09
N ALA A 213 9.00 20.16 -11.14
CA ALA A 213 9.39 21.52 -10.79
C ALA A 213 10.82 21.60 -10.24
N GLU A 214 11.35 20.56 -9.63
CA GLU A 214 12.72 20.48 -9.13
C GLU A 214 13.73 20.10 -10.21
N ASN A 215 13.39 19.16 -11.09
CA ASN A 215 14.35 18.45 -11.93
C ASN A 215 14.29 18.84 -13.40
N HIS A 216 13.14 19.30 -13.89
CA HIS A 216 13.02 19.72 -15.28
C HIS A 216 13.39 21.19 -15.46
N GLU A 217 13.67 21.55 -16.70
CA GLU A 217 13.97 22.91 -17.08
C GLU A 217 12.75 23.83 -16.89
N VAL A 218 12.91 24.95 -16.20
CA VAL A 218 11.85 25.94 -16.01
C VAL A 218 11.73 26.78 -17.30
N THR A 219 10.67 26.56 -18.07
CA THR A 219 10.42 27.22 -19.35
C THR A 219 9.34 28.29 -19.26
N ALA A 220 9.43 29.30 -20.11
CA ALA A 220 8.43 30.34 -20.15
C ALA A 220 7.06 29.82 -20.63
N LEU A 221 6.00 30.33 -19.99
CA LEU A 221 4.62 30.03 -20.33
C LEU A 221 4.07 31.07 -21.29
N GLU A 222 3.35 30.62 -22.31
CA GLU A 222 2.62 31.50 -23.25
C GLU A 222 1.28 31.89 -22.59
N LEU A 223 1.24 33.09 -21.99
CA LEU A 223 0.06 33.65 -21.36
C LEU A 223 -0.28 35.02 -21.93
N ASN A 224 -1.58 35.30 -22.03
CA ASN A 224 -2.04 36.64 -22.42
C ASN A 224 -2.03 37.58 -21.16
N LEU A 225 -0.82 37.91 -20.71
CA LEU A 225 -0.57 38.80 -19.59
C LEU A 225 0.17 40.05 -20.07
N PRO A 226 -0.15 41.25 -19.62
CA PRO A 226 0.58 42.45 -19.94
C PRO A 226 1.97 42.46 -19.29
N LEU A 227 2.92 41.85 -19.96
CA LEU A 227 4.32 41.75 -19.52
C LEU A 227 5.14 42.92 -20.02
N GLU A 228 6.19 43.28 -19.26
CA GLU A 228 7.16 44.30 -19.66
C GLU A 228 8.11 43.75 -20.71
N LYS A 229 8.96 44.65 -21.27
CA LYS A 229 9.95 44.22 -22.22
C LYS A 229 10.92 43.18 -21.61
N ASP A 230 11.16 42.10 -22.33
CA ASP A 230 12.02 40.98 -21.92
C ASP A 230 11.52 40.26 -20.62
N GLU A 231 10.27 40.48 -20.23
CA GLU A 231 9.61 39.78 -19.14
C GLU A 231 8.91 38.54 -19.68
N ALA A 232 9.07 37.40 -18.99
CA ALA A 232 8.39 36.14 -19.26
C ALA A 232 7.84 35.53 -17.99
N CYS A 233 6.65 34.88 -18.06
CA CYS A 233 6.04 34.20 -16.94
C CYS A 233 6.48 32.73 -16.91
N TYR A 234 6.80 32.20 -15.73
CA TYR A 234 7.30 30.85 -15.55
C TYR A 234 6.38 29.97 -14.69
N ALA A 235 5.53 30.57 -13.91
CA ALA A 235 4.49 29.86 -13.16
C ALA A 235 3.29 30.75 -12.89
N TYR A 236 2.12 30.13 -12.81
CA TYR A 236 0.92 30.78 -12.31
C TYR A 236 0.04 29.79 -11.55
N ALA A 237 -0.74 30.29 -10.61
CA ALA A 237 -1.70 29.50 -9.85
C ALA A 237 -2.86 30.38 -9.36
N ASN A 238 -3.99 29.72 -9.11
CA ASN A 238 -5.04 30.33 -8.30
C ASN A 238 -4.53 30.49 -6.87
N SER A 239 -4.70 31.68 -6.30
CA SER A 239 -4.27 31.96 -4.95
C SER A 239 -5.18 32.94 -4.25
N GLY A 240 -5.09 32.98 -2.93
CA GLY A 240 -5.75 33.98 -2.11
C GLY A 240 -4.72 34.87 -1.42
N PHE A 241 -4.88 36.19 -1.56
CA PHE A 241 -4.12 37.13 -0.76
C PHE A 241 -4.64 37.13 0.67
N CYS A 242 -3.74 36.93 1.62
CA CYS A 242 -4.07 36.79 3.04
C CYS A 242 -3.35 37.84 3.90
N GLU A 243 -3.92 38.16 5.04
CA GLU A 243 -3.30 38.96 6.09
C GLU A 243 -3.34 38.21 7.41
N ARG A 244 -2.31 38.41 8.25
CA ARG A 244 -2.32 37.97 9.63
C ARG A 244 -2.97 39.04 10.48
N LYS A 245 -4.01 38.70 11.23
CA LYS A 245 -4.73 39.59 12.13
C LYS A 245 -4.75 38.99 13.52
N VAL A 246 -4.50 39.83 14.51
CA VAL A 246 -4.70 39.46 15.91
C VAL A 246 -6.20 39.62 16.22
N VAL A 247 -6.85 38.49 16.46
CA VAL A 247 -8.26 38.47 16.87
C VAL A 247 -8.31 38.27 18.39
N GLU A 248 -9.05 39.13 19.05
CA GLU A 248 -9.34 38.94 20.47
C GLU A 248 -10.53 37.98 20.59
N ARG A 249 -10.30 36.83 21.22
CA ARG A 249 -11.32 35.82 21.44
C ARG A 249 -11.68 35.81 22.94
N GLU A 250 -12.91 36.08 23.24
CA GLU A 250 -13.45 35.86 24.58
C GLU A 250 -13.87 34.40 24.70
N ASP A 251 -13.09 33.60 25.41
CA ASP A 251 -13.47 32.25 25.74
C ASP A 251 -14.40 32.24 26.95
N ASN A 252 -15.69 32.38 26.67
CA ASN A 252 -16.73 32.19 27.67
C ASN A 252 -17.10 30.68 27.68
N TYR A 253 -16.63 29.94 28.66
CA TYR A 253 -17.23 28.64 28.92
C TYR A 253 -17.84 28.56 30.31
N PHE A 254 -18.93 27.77 30.36
CA PHE A 254 -19.61 27.46 31.61
C PHE A 254 -18.92 26.28 32.27
N GLU A 255 -18.30 26.47 33.43
CA GLU A 255 -17.88 25.39 34.28
C GLU A 255 -19.04 25.01 35.24
N LEU A 256 -19.61 23.81 35.02
CA LEU A 256 -20.59 23.21 35.90
C LEU A 256 -19.89 22.54 37.07
N THR A 257 -19.71 23.25 38.17
CA THR A 257 -19.26 22.65 39.43
C THR A 257 -20.43 21.94 40.10
N ARG A 258 -20.36 20.60 40.14
CA ARG A 258 -21.31 19.74 40.86
C ARG A 258 -20.90 19.67 42.34
N LYS A 259 -21.60 20.38 43.23
CA LYS A 259 -21.52 20.08 44.66
C LYS A 259 -22.61 19.09 45.03
N PHE A 260 -22.21 17.90 45.50
CA PHE A 260 -23.11 16.94 46.11
C PHE A 260 -23.25 17.29 47.60
N SER A 261 -24.44 17.68 48.04
CA SER A 261 -24.84 17.66 49.44
C SER A 261 -25.61 16.38 49.70
N ILE A 262 -25.35 15.73 50.85
CA ILE A 262 -25.96 14.43 51.23
C ILE A 262 -27.43 14.64 51.66
N ASP A 263 -27.91 15.87 51.76
CA ASP A 263 -29.29 16.20 52.09
C ASP A 263 -30.04 16.80 50.89
N GLU A 264 -30.80 15.99 50.25
CA GLU A 264 -31.97 16.08 49.35
C GLU A 264 -32.21 17.32 48.46
N THR A 265 -31.34 18.30 48.35
CA THR A 265 -31.49 19.42 47.39
C THR A 265 -30.27 19.54 46.47
N VAL A 266 -30.44 19.17 45.21
CA VAL A 266 -29.45 19.40 44.16
C VAL A 266 -29.61 20.86 43.72
N SER A 267 -28.72 21.77 44.15
CA SER A 267 -28.63 23.12 43.61
C SER A 267 -27.48 23.19 42.60
N PHE A 268 -27.80 23.59 41.39
CA PHE A 268 -26.78 23.95 40.39
C PHE A 268 -26.44 25.41 40.58
N LYS A 269 -25.23 25.73 40.96
CA LYS A 269 -24.69 27.08 40.92
C LYS A 269 -23.69 27.14 39.78
N GLY A 270 -24.08 27.75 38.67
CA GLY A 270 -23.14 28.15 37.62
C GLY A 270 -22.45 29.45 38.05
N GLU A 271 -21.14 29.43 38.21
CA GLU A 271 -20.35 30.64 38.28
C GLU A 271 -19.91 30.99 36.85
N HIS A 272 -20.19 32.25 36.44
CA HIS A 272 -19.64 32.81 35.23
C HIS A 272 -18.19 33.19 35.53
N ILE A 273 -17.24 32.46 34.98
CA ILE A 273 -15.83 32.82 35.09
C ILE A 273 -15.48 33.65 33.86
N GLU A 274 -15.17 34.93 34.08
CA GLU A 274 -14.60 35.78 33.04
C GLU A 274 -13.15 35.34 32.80
N HIS A 275 -12.89 34.71 31.66
CA HIS A 275 -11.54 34.39 31.23
C HIS A 275 -10.87 35.59 30.58
N PRO A 276 -9.55 35.75 30.74
CA PRO A 276 -8.84 36.83 30.09
C PRO A 276 -8.95 36.68 28.57
N THR A 277 -9.14 37.76 27.87
CA THR A 277 -9.15 37.83 26.42
C THR A 277 -7.87 37.24 25.86
N ILE A 278 -7.98 36.12 25.13
CA ILE A 278 -6.83 35.50 24.45
C ILE A 278 -6.67 36.23 23.12
N LYS A 279 -5.45 36.74 22.89
CA LYS A 279 -5.07 37.29 21.58
C LYS A 279 -4.52 36.15 20.73
N GLU A 280 -5.28 35.77 19.73
CA GLU A 280 -4.88 34.73 18.80
C GLU A 280 -4.57 35.36 17.44
N GLU A 281 -3.39 35.06 16.90
CA GLU A 281 -3.05 35.44 15.53
C GLU A 281 -3.75 34.51 14.54
N THR A 282 -4.64 35.04 13.72
CA THR A 282 -5.36 34.30 12.70
C THR A 282 -5.05 34.80 11.31
N THR A 283 -5.07 33.89 10.31
CA THR A 283 -4.90 34.26 8.90
C THR A 283 -6.27 34.51 8.28
N VAL A 284 -6.46 35.71 7.75
CA VAL A 284 -7.70 36.13 7.09
C VAL A 284 -7.46 36.16 5.57
N LEU A 285 -8.30 35.47 4.82
CA LEU A 285 -8.32 35.56 3.35
C LEU A 285 -9.02 36.89 2.97
N ASN A 286 -8.29 37.75 2.29
CA ASN A 286 -8.85 39.07 1.86
C ASN A 286 -9.48 38.95 0.47
N GLU A 287 -8.80 38.27 -0.48
CA GLU A 287 -9.29 38.18 -1.84
C GLU A 287 -8.70 36.98 -2.57
N LEU A 288 -9.50 36.36 -3.45
CA LEU A 288 -9.05 35.33 -4.39
C LEU A 288 -8.59 35.96 -5.70
N GLY A 289 -7.60 35.37 -6.36
CA GLY A 289 -7.08 35.85 -7.62
C GLY A 289 -6.07 34.88 -8.23
N TYR A 290 -5.30 35.41 -9.16
CA TYR A 290 -4.24 34.67 -9.83
C TYR A 290 -2.88 35.20 -9.41
N PHE A 291 -1.98 34.31 -9.08
CA PHE A 291 -0.60 34.64 -8.75
C PHE A 291 0.32 34.16 -9.87
N PHE A 292 1.26 35.03 -10.28
CA PHE A 292 2.21 34.78 -11.36
C PHE A 292 3.64 34.98 -10.86
N VAL A 293 4.55 34.18 -11.35
CA VAL A 293 6.00 34.32 -11.16
C VAL A 293 6.62 34.61 -12.51
N THR A 294 7.21 35.79 -12.65
CA THR A 294 7.98 36.18 -13.85
C THR A 294 9.46 36.28 -13.52
N ASN A 295 10.32 36.39 -14.54
CA ASN A 295 11.75 36.64 -14.36
C ASN A 295 12.07 38.05 -13.82
N GLN A 296 11.09 38.94 -13.68
CA GLN A 296 11.29 40.29 -13.17
C GLN A 296 10.56 40.58 -11.86
N ARG A 297 9.39 40.00 -11.66
CA ARG A 297 8.51 40.29 -10.52
C ARG A 297 7.56 39.12 -10.19
N ILE A 298 6.96 39.15 -9.01
CA ILE A 298 5.75 38.41 -8.72
C ILE A 298 4.55 39.34 -8.94
N ILE A 299 3.43 38.77 -9.40
CA ILE A 299 2.21 39.54 -9.70
C ILE A 299 1.02 38.79 -9.07
N PHE A 300 0.18 39.50 -8.34
CA PHE A 300 -1.13 39.02 -7.92
C PHE A 300 -2.22 39.90 -8.54
N LEU A 301 -3.18 39.24 -9.17
CA LEU A 301 -4.34 39.87 -9.80
C LEU A 301 -5.62 39.31 -9.17
N GLY A 302 -6.19 40.07 -8.24
CA GLY A 302 -7.53 39.87 -7.73
C GLY A 302 -8.55 40.76 -8.47
N GLU A 303 -9.76 40.84 -7.99
CA GLU A 303 -10.79 41.74 -8.52
C GLU A 303 -10.51 43.19 -8.14
N THR A 304 -10.13 43.40 -6.86
CA THR A 304 -9.87 44.71 -6.29
C THR A 304 -8.42 44.92 -5.85
N ILE A 305 -7.73 43.86 -5.45
CA ILE A 305 -6.33 43.89 -5.00
C ILE A 305 -5.40 43.48 -6.12
N HIS A 306 -4.52 44.38 -6.51
CA HIS A 306 -3.46 44.12 -7.49
C HIS A 306 -2.12 44.39 -6.81
N LYS A 307 -1.24 43.42 -6.82
CA LYS A 307 0.13 43.50 -6.28
C LYS A 307 1.15 43.13 -7.32
N ALA A 308 2.22 43.90 -7.40
CA ALA A 308 3.36 43.56 -8.23
C ALA A 308 4.64 43.97 -7.47
N VAL A 309 5.52 42.99 -7.22
CA VAL A 309 6.77 43.23 -6.47
C VAL A 309 7.94 42.69 -7.26
N ALA A 310 8.92 43.55 -7.54
CA ALA A 310 10.11 43.17 -8.28
C ALA A 310 10.93 42.10 -7.53
N LEU A 311 11.45 41.09 -8.22
CA LEU A 311 12.22 39.99 -7.59
C LEU A 311 13.43 40.49 -6.80
N LYS A 312 14.06 41.58 -7.21
CA LYS A 312 15.16 42.25 -6.49
C LYS A 312 14.75 42.84 -5.14
N ASP A 313 13.46 43.14 -4.96
CA ASP A 313 12.89 43.71 -3.74
C ASP A 313 12.33 42.62 -2.80
N ILE A 314 12.37 41.34 -3.23
CA ILE A 314 12.00 40.18 -2.42
C ILE A 314 13.27 39.59 -1.84
N GLU A 315 13.37 39.46 -0.51
CA GLU A 315 14.50 38.85 0.16
C GLU A 315 14.48 37.32 0.04
N GLY A 316 13.31 36.71 0.22
CA GLY A 316 13.09 35.29 0.13
C GLY A 316 11.62 34.94 0.20
N ALA A 317 11.33 33.66 0.23
CA ALA A 317 10.02 33.12 0.50
C ALA A 317 10.11 31.98 1.52
N THR A 318 9.04 31.81 2.30
CA THR A 318 8.87 30.70 3.24
C THR A 318 7.60 29.95 2.90
N PHE A 319 7.68 28.64 2.80
CA PHE A 319 6.55 27.74 2.58
C PHE A 319 6.22 27.01 3.88
N ASP A 320 4.96 26.95 4.27
CA ASP A 320 4.50 26.34 5.53
C ASP A 320 4.41 24.79 5.47
N GLY A 321 4.72 24.20 4.32
CA GLY A 321 4.60 22.76 4.08
C GLY A 321 3.21 22.30 3.65
N MET A 322 2.23 23.19 3.57
CA MET A 322 0.85 22.89 3.19
C MET A 322 0.35 23.76 2.04
N SER A 323 -0.10 24.98 2.33
CA SER A 323 -0.80 25.82 1.36
C SER A 323 -0.42 27.29 1.38
N TYR A 324 0.39 27.75 2.33
CA TYR A 324 0.76 29.14 2.43
C TYR A 324 2.22 29.39 2.04
N ILE A 325 2.42 30.45 1.24
CA ILE A 325 3.74 30.99 0.94
C ILE A 325 3.78 32.43 1.42
N THR A 326 4.79 32.75 2.24
CA THR A 326 5.10 34.12 2.66
C THR A 326 6.29 34.62 1.86
N TYR A 327 6.10 35.72 1.12
CA TYR A 327 7.17 36.42 0.40
C TYR A 327 7.66 37.58 1.26
N HIS A 328 8.93 37.55 1.67
CA HIS A 328 9.54 38.59 2.51
C HIS A 328 10.04 39.72 1.62
N THR A 329 9.44 40.90 1.73
CA THR A 329 9.81 42.03 0.88
C THR A 329 10.52 43.11 1.67
N LYS A 330 11.39 43.87 0.99
CA LYS A 330 12.18 44.96 1.60
C LYS A 330 11.34 46.18 2.00
N LYS A 331 10.22 46.42 1.32
CA LYS A 331 9.45 47.67 1.44
C LYS A 331 8.02 47.45 1.92
N ASP A 332 7.38 46.38 1.43
CA ASP A 332 5.94 46.16 1.65
C ASP A 332 5.64 45.21 2.82
N GLY A 333 6.72 44.78 3.54
CA GLY A 333 6.59 43.78 4.61
C GLY A 333 6.34 42.37 4.01
N ASP A 334 5.80 41.50 4.80
CA ASP A 334 5.49 40.14 4.43
C ASP A 334 4.19 40.03 3.63
N LEU A 335 4.24 39.46 2.46
CA LEU A 335 3.07 39.17 1.62
C LEU A 335 2.71 37.69 1.74
N LEU A 336 1.54 37.41 2.28
CA LEU A 336 1.06 36.05 2.52
C LEU A 336 0.03 35.64 1.47
N PHE A 337 0.29 34.54 0.80
CA PHE A 337 -0.63 33.96 -0.17
C PHE A 337 -0.99 32.50 0.20
N LYS A 338 -2.28 32.20 0.08
CA LYS A 338 -2.81 30.85 0.17
C LYS A 338 -2.96 30.27 -1.25
N TYR A 339 -2.42 29.09 -1.47
CA TYR A 339 -2.58 28.36 -2.73
C TYR A 339 -3.45 27.11 -2.50
N SER A 340 -3.89 26.49 -3.57
CA SER A 340 -4.41 25.12 -3.46
C SER A 340 -3.28 24.20 -3.00
N ASP A 341 -3.62 23.15 -2.24
CA ASP A 341 -2.64 22.20 -1.69
C ASP A 341 -1.71 21.59 -2.76
N ASP A 342 -2.20 21.52 -4.01
CA ASP A 342 -1.45 20.92 -5.11
C ASP A 342 -0.48 21.88 -5.80
N SER A 343 -0.67 23.20 -5.66
CA SER A 343 0.15 24.21 -6.36
C SER A 343 1.17 24.93 -5.48
N ALA A 344 0.98 24.97 -4.17
CA ALA A 344 1.82 25.75 -3.27
C ALA A 344 3.30 25.38 -3.35
N GLU A 345 3.63 24.09 -3.21
CA GLU A 345 5.02 23.63 -3.22
C GLU A 345 5.67 23.84 -4.59
N VAL A 346 4.94 23.57 -5.66
CA VAL A 346 5.42 23.81 -7.05
C VAL A 346 5.72 25.29 -7.25
N MET A 347 4.81 26.17 -6.84
CA MET A 347 5.00 27.63 -6.93
C MET A 347 6.22 28.09 -6.12
N TYR A 348 6.41 27.57 -4.91
CA TYR A 348 7.58 27.87 -4.09
C TYR A 348 8.90 27.43 -4.73
N ILE A 349 8.93 26.23 -5.30
CA ILE A 349 10.12 25.70 -5.98
C ILE A 349 10.45 26.56 -7.21
N ILE A 350 9.47 26.80 -8.09
CA ILE A 350 9.67 27.58 -9.31
C ILE A 350 10.07 29.00 -8.99
N PHE A 351 9.42 29.66 -8.00
CA PHE A 351 9.81 30.98 -7.55
C PHE A 351 11.30 31.03 -7.14
N ASN A 352 11.76 30.11 -6.33
CA ASN A 352 13.14 30.09 -5.88
C ASN A 352 14.14 29.84 -7.03
N ARG A 353 13.79 28.99 -7.97
CA ARG A 353 14.60 28.73 -9.18
C ARG A 353 14.68 29.96 -10.08
N VAL A 354 13.53 30.59 -10.35
CA VAL A 354 13.45 31.81 -11.15
C VAL A 354 14.23 32.94 -10.51
N LYS A 355 14.11 33.12 -9.20
CA LYS A 355 14.87 34.12 -8.44
C LYS A 355 16.38 33.93 -8.53
N LYS A 356 16.86 32.67 -8.61
CA LYS A 356 18.27 32.33 -8.80
C LYS A 356 18.73 32.44 -10.25
N GLY A 357 17.83 32.65 -11.20
CA GLY A 357 18.13 32.67 -12.63
C GLY A 357 18.21 31.28 -13.28
N GLU A 358 17.65 30.24 -12.63
CA GLU A 358 17.62 28.86 -13.11
C GLU A 358 16.41 28.63 -14.02
N TYR A 359 16.35 29.32 -15.15
CA TYR A 359 15.26 29.23 -16.12
C TYR A 359 15.77 29.42 -17.55
N LYS A 360 15.01 28.92 -18.54
CA LYS A 360 15.29 29.14 -19.96
C LYS A 360 14.47 30.32 -20.47
N LYS A 361 15.17 31.21 -21.16
CA LYS A 361 14.55 32.36 -21.82
C LYS A 361 13.87 31.97 -23.12
#